data_41a133ac1d8c7497303d883f51396fbf
#
_entry.id   41a133ac1d8c7497303d883f51396fbf
#
_cell.length_a   1.000
_cell.length_b   1.000
_cell.length_c   1.000
_cell.angle_alpha   90.00
_cell.angle_beta   90.00
_cell.angle_gamma   90.00
#
_symmetry.space_group_name_H-M   'P 1'
#
loop_
_entity.id
_entity.type
_entity.pdbx_description
1 polymer ?
#
loop_
_entity_poly.entity_id
_entity_poly.type
_entity_poly.pdbx_seq_one_letter_code
_entity_poly.pdbx_strand_id
1 'polypeptide(L)'
;MPTHSSGRSRRYATSAACSLVLALAGCNPHMYDDVPALRDLRRTDVVGSWDGYDRTNVVLRPDGTADIRLLDGQEFDFDDRWRVSGTGRWALTDEPVGWNDGPHVRLALASRTASAARTPAPDEPPDTAETPEAAPPAYTWTFELRRDESDALELYFFFGDPDSRSTYVLQRARP
;
A
#
# COMPACT_ATOMS: atom_id res chain seq x y z
N MET A 1 61.97 5.32 -60.85
CA MET A 1 62.15 5.61 -59.40
C MET A 1 60.78 5.85 -58.81
N PRO A 2 60.25 4.98 -58.01
CA PRO A 2 58.98 5.19 -57.34
C PRO A 2 59.18 5.63 -55.89
N THR A 3 58.46 6.63 -55.45
CA THR A 3 58.39 7.12 -54.10
C THR A 3 57.25 6.47 -53.34
N HIS A 4 57.57 5.75 -52.26
CA HIS A 4 56.69 5.20 -51.29
C HIS A 4 56.03 6.30 -50.43
N SER A 5 54.70 6.29 -50.39
CA SER A 5 53.91 7.03 -49.39
C SER A 5 53.33 6.06 -48.39
N SER A 6 53.81 6.14 -47.17
CA SER A 6 53.40 5.35 -46.02
C SER A 6 52.16 6.01 -45.35
N GLY A 7 51.01 5.40 -45.53
CA GLY A 7 49.76 5.79 -44.85
C GLY A 7 49.67 5.18 -43.45
N ARG A 8 49.76 6.02 -42.42
CA ARG A 8 49.54 5.63 -41.02
C ARG A 8 48.07 5.46 -40.70
N SER A 9 47.64 4.23 -40.45
CA SER A 9 46.34 3.88 -39.87
C SER A 9 46.31 4.34 -38.40
N ARG A 10 45.53 5.35 -38.11
CA ARG A 10 45.12 5.68 -36.73
C ARG A 10 43.97 4.79 -36.31
N ARG A 11 44.25 3.88 -35.40
CA ARG A 11 43.24 3.05 -34.72
C ARG A 11 42.48 3.91 -33.72
N TYR A 12 41.19 4.03 -33.91
CA TYR A 12 40.26 4.59 -32.92
C TYR A 12 39.99 3.51 -31.87
N ALA A 13 40.59 3.67 -30.71
CA ALA A 13 40.29 2.93 -29.49
C ALA A 13 39.72 3.92 -28.49
N THR A 14 38.42 4.17 -28.56
CA THR A 14 37.70 4.88 -27.48
C THR A 14 36.23 4.58 -27.61
N SER A 15 35.68 4.01 -26.59
CA SER A 15 34.25 3.99 -26.22
C SER A 15 33.76 2.60 -25.81
N ALA A 16 34.29 2.07 -24.72
CA ALA A 16 33.69 0.91 -24.04
C ALA A 16 33.57 1.11 -22.51
N ALA A 17 33.61 2.37 -22.04
CA ALA A 17 33.63 2.66 -20.59
C ALA A 17 32.36 3.34 -20.03
N CYS A 18 31.29 3.57 -20.83
CA CYS A 18 30.11 4.30 -20.37
C CYS A 18 28.87 3.45 -20.15
N SER A 19 28.90 2.14 -20.37
CA SER A 19 27.66 1.32 -20.32
C SER A 19 27.43 0.56 -19.00
N LEU A 20 28.33 0.69 -18.01
CA LEU A 20 28.23 -0.10 -16.77
C LEU A 20 27.68 0.69 -15.55
N VAL A 21 27.38 1.97 -15.70
CA VAL A 21 26.92 2.81 -14.56
C VAL A 21 25.41 2.93 -14.46
N LEU A 22 24.67 2.52 -15.48
CA LEU A 22 23.18 2.67 -15.51
C LEU A 22 22.40 1.48 -14.94
N ALA A 23 23.06 0.38 -14.56
CA ALA A 23 22.40 -0.81 -14.04
C ALA A 23 22.22 -0.84 -12.51
N LEU A 24 22.75 0.15 -11.78
CA LEU A 24 22.65 0.19 -10.31
C LEU A 24 21.61 1.20 -9.79
N ALA A 25 20.90 1.89 -10.67
CA ALA A 25 19.89 2.88 -10.27
C ALA A 25 18.49 2.28 -10.03
N GLY A 26 18.32 0.96 -10.08
CA GLY A 26 17.00 0.30 -9.99
C GLY A 26 16.66 -0.30 -8.63
N CYS A 27 17.59 -0.40 -7.71
CA CYS A 27 17.27 -0.86 -6.36
C CYS A 27 17.16 0.36 -5.45
N ASN A 28 15.93 0.74 -5.10
CA ASN A 28 15.73 1.68 -4.01
C ASN A 28 16.15 0.97 -2.69
N PRO A 29 17.28 1.30 -2.06
CA PRO A 29 17.74 0.61 -0.86
C PRO A 29 16.81 0.84 0.34
N HIS A 30 15.91 1.83 0.26
CA HIS A 30 14.95 2.17 1.29
C HIS A 30 13.61 1.41 1.16
N MET A 31 13.45 0.56 0.15
CA MET A 31 12.21 -0.21 -0.03
C MET A 31 11.96 -1.22 1.12
N TYR A 32 13.02 -1.55 1.86
CA TYR A 32 12.97 -2.49 2.99
C TYR A 32 13.20 -1.80 4.35
N ASP A 33 13.25 -0.47 4.38
CA ASP A 33 13.37 0.23 5.66
C ASP A 33 12.08 0.02 6.46
N ASP A 34 12.23 -0.40 7.71
CA ASP A 34 11.11 -0.53 8.62
C ASP A 34 10.49 0.85 8.87
N VAL A 35 9.17 0.94 8.77
CA VAL A 35 8.46 2.16 9.17
C VAL A 35 8.60 2.30 10.68
N PRO A 36 9.16 3.41 11.20
CA PRO A 36 9.33 3.58 12.63
C PRO A 36 8.00 3.46 13.37
N ALA A 37 7.95 2.59 14.38
CA ALA A 37 6.75 2.41 15.19
C ALA A 37 6.38 3.70 15.94
N LEU A 38 5.15 4.16 15.81
CA LEU A 38 4.61 5.31 16.50
C LEU A 38 4.16 4.91 17.92
N ARG A 39 5.06 5.09 18.92
CA ARG A 39 4.82 4.61 20.30
C ARG A 39 3.96 5.55 21.15
N ASP A 40 3.77 6.81 20.74
CA ASP A 40 3.08 7.86 21.53
C ASP A 40 1.63 8.09 21.12
N LEU A 41 1.06 7.20 20.31
CA LEU A 41 -0.30 7.35 19.81
C LEU A 41 -1.33 7.07 20.90
N ARG A 42 -2.31 7.94 20.95
CA ARG A 42 -3.49 7.79 21.80
C ARG A 42 -4.70 7.40 20.95
N ARG A 43 -5.65 6.73 21.57
CA ARG A 43 -6.93 6.40 20.92
C ARG A 43 -7.60 7.65 20.29
N THR A 44 -7.51 8.81 20.93
CA THR A 44 -8.05 10.08 20.44
C THR A 44 -7.42 10.54 19.13
N ASP A 45 -6.17 10.17 18.87
CA ASP A 45 -5.46 10.57 17.64
C ASP A 45 -5.97 9.81 16.43
N VAL A 46 -6.60 8.66 16.65
CA VAL A 46 -7.15 7.78 15.60
C VAL A 46 -8.64 8.02 15.36
N VAL A 47 -9.37 8.57 16.33
CA VAL A 47 -10.79 8.92 16.19
C VAL A 47 -11.00 9.90 15.05
N GLY A 48 -11.97 9.64 14.17
CA GLY A 48 -12.34 10.52 13.07
C GLY A 48 -12.71 9.78 11.79
N SER A 49 -12.82 10.52 10.71
CA SER A 49 -13.11 10.00 9.37
C SER A 49 -11.83 9.85 8.58
N TRP A 50 -11.73 8.75 7.86
CA TRP A 50 -10.58 8.33 7.09
C TRP A 50 -11.01 7.97 5.68
N ASP A 51 -10.44 8.64 4.69
CA ASP A 51 -10.72 8.42 3.28
C ASP A 51 -9.61 7.59 2.63
N GLY A 52 -10.00 6.62 1.82
CA GLY A 52 -9.11 5.78 1.03
C GLY A 52 -9.39 5.88 -0.45
N TYR A 53 -8.79 4.94 -1.19
CA TYR A 53 -8.95 4.82 -2.63
C TYR A 53 -10.43 4.58 -3.01
N ASP A 54 -10.84 5.12 -4.16
CA ASP A 54 -12.15 4.88 -4.80
C ASP A 54 -13.35 4.97 -3.84
N ARG A 55 -13.46 6.11 -3.14
CA ARG A 55 -14.58 6.42 -2.23
C ARG A 55 -14.67 5.55 -0.98
N THR A 56 -13.61 4.81 -0.64
CA THR A 56 -13.51 4.18 0.68
C THR A 56 -13.57 5.25 1.75
N ASN A 57 -14.38 5.00 2.77
CA ASN A 57 -14.41 5.83 3.96
C ASN A 57 -14.62 4.96 5.20
N VAL A 58 -13.85 5.24 6.24
CA VAL A 58 -13.97 4.59 7.55
C VAL A 58 -14.11 5.67 8.60
N VAL A 59 -15.16 5.61 9.40
CA VAL A 59 -15.36 6.52 10.53
C VAL A 59 -15.14 5.76 11.82
N LEU A 60 -14.10 6.14 12.57
CA LEU A 60 -13.76 5.57 13.88
C LEU A 60 -14.30 6.48 14.99
N ARG A 61 -15.28 6.00 15.76
CA ARG A 61 -15.93 6.80 16.83
C ARG A 61 -15.25 6.60 18.18
N PRO A 62 -15.35 7.60 19.09
CA PRO A 62 -14.74 7.51 20.41
C PRO A 62 -15.25 6.33 21.26
N ASP A 63 -16.48 5.87 21.03
CA ASP A 63 -17.09 4.76 21.74
C ASP A 63 -16.62 3.37 21.27
N GLY A 64 -15.71 3.31 20.26
CA GLY A 64 -15.19 2.09 19.69
C GLY A 64 -16.07 1.48 18.60
N THR A 65 -17.14 2.17 18.19
CA THR A 65 -17.89 1.79 17.00
C THR A 65 -17.24 2.38 15.74
N ALA A 66 -17.53 1.77 14.60
CA ALA A 66 -17.06 2.25 13.31
C ALA A 66 -18.15 2.14 12.25
N ASP A 67 -18.16 3.09 11.30
CA ASP A 67 -18.85 2.93 10.03
C ASP A 67 -17.81 2.61 8.95
N ILE A 68 -18.16 1.71 8.07
CA ILE A 68 -17.31 1.21 7.00
C ILE A 68 -18.06 1.42 5.69
N ARG A 69 -17.39 2.03 4.73
CA ARG A 69 -17.91 2.22 3.38
C ARG A 69 -16.88 1.79 2.37
N LEU A 70 -17.23 0.80 1.55
CA LEU A 70 -16.45 0.29 0.42
C LEU A 70 -14.99 -0.02 0.78
N LEU A 71 -14.74 -0.69 1.92
CA LEU A 71 -13.41 -1.11 2.33
C LEU A 71 -13.06 -2.45 1.68
N ASP A 72 -11.86 -2.52 1.11
CA ASP A 72 -11.30 -3.70 0.44
C ASP A 72 -10.74 -4.72 1.45
N GLY A 73 -10.49 -5.96 1.01
CA GLY A 73 -9.74 -6.94 1.78
C GLY A 73 -8.27 -6.56 1.95
N GLN A 74 -7.58 -7.19 2.91
CA GLN A 74 -6.15 -7.04 3.14
C GLN A 74 -5.37 -8.15 2.43
N GLU A 75 -4.08 -7.92 2.19
CA GLU A 75 -3.16 -8.91 1.64
C GLU A 75 -3.75 -9.60 0.39
N PHE A 76 -3.75 -10.92 0.34
CA PHE A 76 -4.30 -11.68 -0.79
C PHE A 76 -5.82 -11.52 -0.96
N ASP A 77 -6.57 -11.23 0.11
CA ASP A 77 -8.02 -10.98 0.02
C ASP A 77 -8.34 -9.70 -0.78
N PHE A 78 -7.35 -8.83 -1.01
CA PHE A 78 -7.48 -7.70 -1.91
C PHE A 78 -7.64 -8.14 -3.36
N ASP A 79 -7.02 -9.22 -3.76
CA ASP A 79 -7.07 -9.77 -5.11
C ASP A 79 -8.44 -10.40 -5.42
N ASP A 80 -9.19 -10.82 -4.40
CA ASP A 80 -10.59 -11.29 -4.50
C ASP A 80 -11.56 -10.19 -4.95
N ARG A 81 -11.15 -8.92 -4.90
CA ARG A 81 -11.84 -7.74 -5.45
C ARG A 81 -13.19 -7.43 -4.80
N TRP A 82 -13.52 -8.05 -3.70
CA TRP A 82 -14.72 -7.67 -2.95
C TRP A 82 -14.46 -6.43 -2.10
N ARG A 83 -15.53 -5.66 -1.89
CA ARG A 83 -15.55 -4.50 -0.99
C ARG A 83 -16.78 -4.56 -0.11
N VAL A 84 -16.66 -4.14 1.12
CA VAL A 84 -17.78 -4.15 2.06
C VAL A 84 -18.11 -2.78 2.60
N SER A 85 -19.41 -2.62 2.90
CA SER A 85 -19.92 -1.51 3.71
C SER A 85 -20.70 -2.09 4.88
N GLY A 86 -20.65 -1.41 6.02
CA GLY A 86 -21.31 -1.89 7.22
C GLY A 86 -20.92 -1.11 8.46
N THR A 87 -21.18 -1.72 9.60
CA THR A 87 -20.76 -1.21 10.90
C THR A 87 -19.80 -2.18 11.56
N GLY A 88 -18.91 -1.67 12.39
CA GLY A 88 -17.90 -2.45 13.04
C GLY A 88 -17.56 -1.98 14.44
N ARG A 89 -16.59 -2.67 15.02
CA ARG A 89 -15.95 -2.25 16.25
C ARG A 89 -14.45 -2.11 16.03
N TRP A 90 -13.85 -1.10 16.64
CA TRP A 90 -12.43 -0.86 16.52
C TRP A 90 -11.76 -0.69 17.88
N ALA A 91 -10.49 -1.02 17.92
CA ALA A 91 -9.61 -0.79 19.06
C ALA A 91 -8.22 -0.40 18.56
N LEU A 92 -7.54 0.48 19.29
CA LEU A 92 -6.10 0.64 19.21
C LEU A 92 -5.48 -0.41 20.12
N THR A 93 -4.54 -1.20 19.60
CA THR A 93 -3.88 -2.28 20.33
C THR A 93 -2.37 -2.19 20.14
N ASP A 94 -1.63 -2.57 21.19
CA ASP A 94 -0.17 -2.68 21.16
C ASP A 94 0.27 -4.17 20.98
N GLU A 95 -0.68 -5.08 20.72
CA GLU A 95 -0.35 -6.47 20.44
C GLU A 95 0.46 -6.55 19.13
N PRO A 96 1.64 -7.16 19.12
CA PRO A 96 2.42 -7.32 17.91
C PRO A 96 1.64 -8.06 16.83
N VAL A 97 1.67 -7.54 15.60
CA VAL A 97 1.09 -8.18 14.43
C VAL A 97 2.17 -8.31 13.36
N GLY A 98 2.48 -9.53 12.97
CA GLY A 98 3.56 -9.79 12.02
C GLY A 98 4.91 -9.32 12.55
N TRP A 99 5.58 -8.48 11.79
CA TRP A 99 6.93 -7.95 12.08
C TRP A 99 6.92 -6.55 12.70
N ASN A 100 5.75 -5.94 12.85
CA ASN A 100 5.62 -4.57 13.36
C ASN A 100 5.29 -4.57 14.86
N ASP A 101 6.16 -3.94 15.66
CA ASP A 101 6.03 -3.78 17.12
C ASP A 101 5.20 -2.55 17.51
N GLY A 102 4.69 -1.78 16.54
CA GLY A 102 3.94 -0.55 16.79
C GLY A 102 2.47 -0.80 17.15
N PRO A 103 1.78 0.24 17.59
CA PRO A 103 0.34 0.17 17.79
C PRO A 103 -0.39 -0.04 16.45
N HIS A 104 -1.51 -0.76 16.50
CA HIS A 104 -2.34 -1.09 15.36
C HIS A 104 -3.80 -0.71 15.62
N VAL A 105 -4.51 -0.34 14.58
CA VAL A 105 -5.98 -0.24 14.64
C VAL A 105 -6.57 -1.54 14.15
N ARG A 106 -7.18 -2.29 15.07
CA ARG A 106 -7.95 -3.48 14.75
C ARG A 106 -9.41 -3.09 14.54
N LEU A 107 -9.94 -3.34 13.33
CA LEU A 107 -11.32 -3.04 12.93
C LEU A 107 -12.04 -4.33 12.57
N ALA A 108 -13.02 -4.74 13.36
CA ALA A 108 -13.83 -5.92 13.11
C ALA A 108 -15.21 -5.54 12.54
N LEU A 109 -15.59 -6.13 11.42
CA LEU A 109 -16.92 -6.01 10.84
C LEU A 109 -17.93 -6.71 11.74
N ALA A 110 -18.89 -5.96 12.27
CA ALA A 110 -19.96 -6.50 13.13
C ALA A 110 -21.24 -6.79 12.32
N SER A 111 -21.55 -5.94 11.34
CA SER A 111 -22.71 -6.10 10.47
C SER A 111 -22.42 -5.55 9.07
N ARG A 112 -22.51 -6.39 8.07
CA ARG A 112 -22.41 -6.01 6.67
C ARG A 112 -23.75 -5.49 6.16
N THR A 113 -23.78 -4.29 5.60
CA THR A 113 -24.98 -3.68 5.01
C THR A 113 -25.00 -3.78 3.49
N ALA A 114 -23.81 -3.81 2.87
CA ALA A 114 -23.65 -3.96 1.42
C ALA A 114 -22.31 -4.59 1.08
N SER A 115 -22.22 -5.16 -0.11
CA SER A 115 -20.97 -5.53 -0.77
C SER A 115 -20.97 -5.06 -2.22
N ALA A 116 -19.79 -4.80 -2.75
CA ALA A 116 -19.57 -4.40 -4.13
C ALA A 116 -18.29 -5.09 -4.66
N ALA A 117 -18.15 -5.16 -5.96
CA ALA A 117 -16.90 -5.50 -6.58
C ALA A 117 -16.05 -4.23 -6.77
N ARG A 118 -14.73 -4.34 -6.60
CA ARG A 118 -13.81 -3.29 -6.99
C ARG A 118 -13.76 -3.21 -8.52
N THR A 119 -13.83 -2.00 -9.05
CA THR A 119 -13.65 -1.78 -10.48
C THR A 119 -12.19 -2.05 -10.86
N PRO A 120 -11.92 -2.83 -11.93
CA PRO A 120 -10.56 -3.02 -12.44
C PRO A 120 -9.86 -1.68 -12.71
N ALA A 121 -8.55 -1.65 -12.53
CA ALA A 121 -7.77 -0.49 -12.97
C ALA A 121 -7.87 -0.34 -14.50
N PRO A 122 -7.82 0.90 -15.04
CA PRO A 122 -7.98 1.13 -16.48
C PRO A 122 -6.91 0.43 -17.35
N ASP A 123 -5.77 0.10 -16.76
CA ASP A 123 -4.63 -0.58 -17.36
C ASP A 123 -4.59 -2.09 -17.06
N GLU A 124 -5.54 -2.60 -16.29
CA GLU A 124 -5.66 -4.02 -16.00
C GLU A 124 -6.19 -4.76 -17.24
N PRO A 125 -5.47 -5.80 -17.76
CA PRO A 125 -5.93 -6.56 -18.91
C PRO A 125 -7.29 -7.21 -18.64
N PRO A 126 -8.26 -7.14 -19.58
CA PRO A 126 -9.62 -7.66 -19.37
C PRO A 126 -9.65 -9.19 -19.16
N ASP A 127 -8.65 -9.90 -19.68
CA ASP A 127 -8.55 -11.36 -19.60
C ASP A 127 -8.06 -11.88 -18.23
N THR A 128 -7.51 -10.99 -17.39
CA THR A 128 -7.04 -11.31 -16.03
C THR A 128 -8.08 -10.94 -14.95
N ALA A 129 -9.17 -10.31 -15.34
CA ALA A 129 -10.24 -9.94 -14.43
C ALA A 129 -10.99 -11.19 -13.96
N GLU A 130 -10.48 -11.82 -12.89
CA GLU A 130 -11.19 -12.90 -12.20
C GLU A 130 -12.55 -12.40 -11.73
N THR A 131 -13.53 -13.32 -11.68
CA THR A 131 -14.84 -12.98 -11.13
C THR A 131 -14.66 -12.63 -9.66
N PRO A 132 -15.13 -11.44 -9.22
CA PRO A 132 -15.01 -11.06 -7.82
C PRO A 132 -15.60 -12.11 -6.89
N GLU A 133 -14.86 -12.47 -5.85
CA GLU A 133 -15.39 -13.37 -4.84
C GLU A 133 -16.47 -12.71 -3.99
N ALA A 134 -17.29 -13.55 -3.36
CA ALA A 134 -18.30 -13.05 -2.44
C ALA A 134 -17.63 -12.53 -1.17
N ALA A 135 -17.86 -11.28 -0.83
CA ALA A 135 -17.35 -10.71 0.40
C ALA A 135 -17.75 -11.55 1.64
N PRO A 136 -16.81 -11.80 2.56
CA PRO A 136 -17.06 -12.61 3.74
C PRO A 136 -18.13 -11.97 4.66
N PRO A 137 -18.89 -12.75 5.43
CA PRO A 137 -19.88 -12.21 6.36
C PRO A 137 -19.27 -11.53 7.58
N ALA A 138 -18.04 -11.89 7.93
CA ALA A 138 -17.25 -11.31 9.01
C ALA A 138 -15.82 -11.14 8.53
N TYR A 139 -15.20 -10.03 8.91
CA TYR A 139 -13.83 -9.73 8.56
C TYR A 139 -13.18 -8.84 9.62
N THR A 140 -11.87 -8.90 9.73
CA THR A 140 -11.09 -8.04 10.64
C THR A 140 -9.90 -7.47 9.89
N TRP A 141 -9.85 -6.16 9.81
CA TRP A 141 -8.69 -5.43 9.30
C TRP A 141 -7.75 -5.11 10.45
N THR A 142 -6.47 -5.16 10.15
CA THR A 142 -5.42 -4.66 11.03
C THR A 142 -4.67 -3.57 10.30
N PHE A 143 -4.89 -2.32 10.70
CA PHE A 143 -4.19 -1.19 10.12
C PHE A 143 -2.95 -0.88 10.94
N GLU A 144 -1.84 -0.75 10.26
CA GLU A 144 -0.65 -0.12 10.78
C GLU A 144 -0.78 1.41 10.72
N LEU A 145 0.09 2.08 11.46
CA LEU A 145 0.06 3.54 11.58
C LEU A 145 1.42 4.11 11.20
N ARG A 146 1.40 5.16 10.39
CA ARG A 146 2.60 5.92 10.05
C ARG A 146 2.28 7.40 9.91
N ARG A 147 3.32 8.23 9.83
CA ARG A 147 3.19 9.62 9.41
C ARG A 147 3.68 9.76 7.98
N ASP A 148 2.96 10.55 7.19
CA ASP A 148 3.38 10.92 5.85
C ASP A 148 4.48 12.01 5.90
N GLU A 149 4.95 12.44 4.73
CA GLU A 149 5.97 13.49 4.60
C GLU A 149 5.55 14.85 5.20
N SER A 150 4.26 15.08 5.39
CA SER A 150 3.69 16.28 6.01
C SER A 150 3.44 16.15 7.52
N ASP A 151 3.90 15.05 8.13
CA ASP A 151 3.65 14.66 9.52
C ASP A 151 2.18 14.31 9.83
N ALA A 152 1.35 14.12 8.80
CA ALA A 152 -0.03 13.69 8.98
C ALA A 152 -0.11 12.18 9.24
N LEU A 153 -0.98 11.79 10.18
CA LEU A 153 -1.20 10.38 10.51
C LEU A 153 -1.96 9.68 9.39
N GLU A 154 -1.47 8.52 8.99
CA GLU A 154 -2.09 7.60 8.04
C GLU A 154 -2.36 6.24 8.70
N LEU A 155 -3.47 5.59 8.30
CA LEU A 155 -3.73 4.18 8.52
C LEU A 155 -3.39 3.45 7.24
N TYR A 156 -2.71 2.31 7.32
CA TYR A 156 -2.43 1.52 6.13
C TYR A 156 -2.41 0.02 6.41
N PHE A 157 -2.57 -0.76 5.38
CA PHE A 157 -2.29 -2.19 5.37
C PHE A 157 -1.61 -2.59 4.06
N PHE A 158 -0.95 -3.73 4.05
CA PHE A 158 -0.40 -4.28 2.82
C PHE A 158 -1.48 -5.00 2.02
N PHE A 159 -1.38 -4.94 0.69
CA PHE A 159 -2.29 -5.63 -0.22
C PHE A 159 -1.52 -6.36 -1.31
N GLY A 160 -2.15 -7.41 -1.89
CA GLY A 160 -1.54 -8.31 -2.85
C GLY A 160 -0.40 -9.13 -2.23
N ASP A 161 0.61 -9.42 -3.02
CA ASP A 161 1.80 -10.14 -2.56
C ASP A 161 2.54 -9.33 -1.47
N PRO A 162 2.70 -9.86 -0.25
CA PRO A 162 3.42 -9.19 0.84
C PRO A 162 4.83 -8.74 0.48
N ASP A 163 5.51 -9.48 -0.40
CA ASP A 163 6.87 -9.15 -0.86
C ASP A 163 6.91 -7.87 -1.70
N SER A 164 5.78 -7.49 -2.32
CA SER A 164 5.65 -6.26 -3.09
C SER A 164 5.62 -5.01 -2.21
N ARG A 165 5.27 -5.15 -0.93
CA ARG A 165 5.04 -4.06 0.03
C ARG A 165 4.11 -2.96 -0.47
N SER A 166 3.17 -3.31 -1.32
CA SER A 166 2.13 -2.40 -1.78
C SER A 166 1.20 -2.03 -0.62
N THR A 167 1.00 -0.73 -0.39
CA THR A 167 0.22 -0.24 0.75
C THR A 167 -1.11 0.37 0.33
N TYR A 168 -2.18 -0.07 0.98
CA TYR A 168 -3.49 0.55 0.94
C TYR A 168 -3.57 1.59 2.04
N VAL A 169 -3.73 2.85 1.68
CA VAL A 169 -3.62 3.97 2.62
C VAL A 169 -4.97 4.64 2.84
N LEU A 170 -5.31 4.88 4.09
CA LEU A 170 -6.39 5.75 4.51
C LEU A 170 -5.81 7.02 5.11
N GLN A 171 -6.21 8.17 4.58
CA GLN A 171 -5.83 9.49 5.07
C GLN A 171 -6.98 10.13 5.84
N ARG A 172 -6.65 11.02 6.74
CA ARG A 172 -7.69 11.74 7.46
C ARG A 172 -8.54 12.56 6.49
N ALA A 173 -9.86 12.37 6.55
CA ALA A 173 -10.79 13.13 5.73
C ALA A 173 -10.62 14.64 5.99
N ARG A 174 -10.58 15.41 4.92
CA ARG A 174 -10.56 16.87 5.03
C ARG A 174 -11.94 17.37 5.40
N PRO A 175 -12.04 18.37 6.27
CA PRO A 175 -13.32 18.98 6.66
C PRO A 175 -14.04 19.66 5.50
#